data_0ad7f1b6de784c9cd65c2ed8b0ce1959
#
_entry.id   0ad7f1b6de784c9cd65c2ed8b0ce1959
#
_cell.length_a   1.000
_cell.length_b   1.000
_cell.length_c   1.000
_cell.angle_alpha   90.00
_cell.angle_beta   90.00
_cell.angle_gamma   90.00
#
_symmetry.space_group_name_H-M   'P 1'
#
loop_
_entity.id
_entity.type
_entity.pdbx_description
1 polymer ?
#
loop_
_entity_poly.entity_id
_entity_poly.type
_entity_poly.pdbx_seq_one_letter_code
_entity_poly.pdbx_strand_id
1 'polypeptide(L)'
;MMGRNRYFRCSAIRVIMAVLLIAVVVLPAAAETAPSVAWNVTFSPEENSKFDAVANTADGGYIALGSVLTKIIGGRSELLLVKTDHRGDEVWTERLPDIEAASIAETADGGYIVGGYNITAASPEDDAGYQGSSFLIRFDAGGEEIWREVLPGEKVSAVLPTADGGYAVVGWLWNPPGSADDTTGIITKTDGAGTPVWNRTFPATAANAGIVTADGGYVIGGTKSPFTYDIGDAFLVRLDAGGNTLWHKNYAVPVIFDLEETADGGVAYSGNYWYGLVDAEGDEVWLRNMEGFAGYAIVPRPAGGYMIAGKDIRSGGGFTLGTDADGAIQWQTTYPDAAVYAAVSAPDGGYTLAGIHFLSPVSSAAWLENLEEVEVTPTPATPGFGAVAAGMALLLLVVGRRWQD
;
A
#
# COMPACT_ATOMS: atom_id res chain seq x y z
N MET A 1 31.81 -73.17 -61.81
CA MET A 1 31.28 -72.18 -62.74
C MET A 1 30.94 -70.93 -62.01
N MET A 2 31.50 -69.86 -62.46
CA MET A 2 31.57 -68.48 -62.07
C MET A 2 30.28 -67.87 -61.56
N GLY A 3 30.32 -67.16 -60.42
CA GLY A 3 29.32 -66.21 -59.96
C GLY A 3 29.95 -64.98 -59.29
N ARG A 4 29.85 -63.83 -59.92
CA ARG A 4 30.50 -62.57 -59.61
C ARG A 4 29.93 -61.96 -58.35
N ASN A 5 30.82 -61.64 -57.38
CA ASN A 5 30.56 -60.75 -56.26
C ASN A 5 30.40 -59.27 -56.76
N ARG A 6 29.27 -58.62 -56.43
CA ARG A 6 29.10 -57.19 -56.55
C ARG A 6 29.20 -56.60 -55.14
N TYR A 7 30.23 -55.83 -54.88
CA TYR A 7 30.37 -55.04 -53.67
C TYR A 7 29.48 -53.79 -53.79
N PHE A 8 28.52 -53.67 -52.87
CA PHE A 8 27.80 -52.42 -52.66
C PHE A 8 28.71 -51.53 -51.79
N ARG A 9 29.11 -50.38 -52.32
CA ARG A 9 29.74 -49.30 -51.54
C ARG A 9 28.61 -48.52 -50.84
N CYS A 10 28.55 -48.64 -49.53
CA CYS A 10 27.70 -47.81 -48.65
C CYS A 10 28.42 -46.47 -48.44
N SER A 11 27.93 -45.42 -49.09
CA SER A 11 28.38 -44.04 -48.82
C SER A 11 27.77 -43.59 -47.50
N ALA A 12 28.61 -43.47 -46.46
CA ALA A 12 28.22 -42.90 -45.21
C ALA A 12 28.05 -41.36 -45.36
N ILE A 13 26.82 -40.89 -45.38
CA ILE A 13 26.46 -39.50 -45.25
C ILE A 13 26.67 -39.08 -43.81
N ARG A 14 27.73 -38.34 -43.52
CA ARG A 14 27.92 -37.70 -42.22
C ARG A 14 27.00 -36.48 -42.11
N VAL A 15 25.90 -36.62 -41.42
CA VAL A 15 25.07 -35.48 -41.00
C VAL A 15 25.80 -34.80 -39.84
N ILE A 16 26.39 -33.66 -40.10
CA ILE A 16 26.93 -32.78 -39.05
C ILE A 16 25.75 -31.98 -38.49
N MET A 17 25.25 -32.41 -37.34
CA MET A 17 24.27 -31.69 -36.56
C MET A 17 24.98 -30.55 -35.82
N ALA A 18 24.90 -29.33 -36.35
CA ALA A 18 25.35 -28.14 -35.67
C ALA A 18 24.32 -27.77 -34.60
N VAL A 19 24.61 -28.11 -33.34
CA VAL A 19 23.84 -27.63 -32.20
C VAL A 19 24.22 -26.17 -31.97
N LEU A 20 23.34 -25.25 -32.35
CA LEU A 20 23.47 -23.84 -32.02
C LEU A 20 23.10 -23.67 -30.53
N LEU A 21 24.09 -23.64 -29.64
CA LEU A 21 23.90 -23.23 -28.27
C LEU A 21 23.67 -21.71 -28.27
N ILE A 22 22.41 -21.29 -28.19
CA ILE A 22 22.08 -19.89 -27.88
C ILE A 22 22.35 -19.73 -26.39
N ALA A 23 23.51 -19.21 -26.03
CA ALA A 23 23.77 -18.74 -24.68
C ALA A 23 22.89 -17.49 -24.48
N VAL A 24 21.77 -17.65 -23.78
CA VAL A 24 21.02 -16.53 -23.23
C VAL A 24 21.91 -15.94 -22.14
N VAL A 25 22.62 -14.88 -22.44
CA VAL A 25 23.32 -14.09 -21.41
C VAL A 25 22.22 -13.35 -20.66
N VAL A 26 21.78 -13.92 -19.55
CA VAL A 26 20.99 -13.20 -18.57
C VAL A 26 21.96 -12.19 -17.94
N LEU A 27 21.91 -10.96 -18.43
CA LEU A 27 22.58 -9.85 -17.72
C LEU A 27 21.87 -9.75 -16.37
N PRO A 28 22.59 -9.66 -15.26
CA PRO A 28 21.96 -9.33 -13.99
C PRO A 28 21.22 -8.00 -14.20
N ALA A 29 19.94 -7.96 -13.84
CA ALA A 29 19.22 -6.70 -13.77
C ALA A 29 20.05 -5.77 -12.87
N ALA A 30 20.36 -4.58 -13.34
CA ALA A 30 20.99 -3.58 -12.49
C ALA A 30 20.05 -3.41 -11.29
N ALA A 31 20.58 -3.49 -10.07
CA ALA A 31 19.79 -3.20 -8.87
C ALA A 31 19.23 -1.79 -9.04
N GLU A 32 17.93 -1.64 -8.94
CA GLU A 32 17.30 -0.34 -8.97
C GLU A 32 17.79 0.48 -7.78
N THR A 33 17.97 1.77 -7.99
CA THR A 33 18.31 2.70 -6.90
C THR A 33 17.04 3.07 -6.15
N ALA A 34 17.14 3.12 -4.81
CA ALA A 34 16.04 3.65 -4.00
C ALA A 34 15.74 5.10 -4.41
N PRO A 35 14.45 5.54 -4.30
CA PRO A 35 14.07 6.94 -4.51
C PRO A 35 14.91 7.89 -3.67
N SER A 36 15.12 9.11 -4.18
CA SER A 36 15.80 10.18 -3.46
C SER A 36 14.79 11.12 -2.78
N VAL A 37 15.18 11.68 -1.64
CA VAL A 37 14.35 12.67 -0.93
C VAL A 37 14.33 13.98 -1.74
N ALA A 38 13.14 14.41 -2.17
CA ALA A 38 12.91 15.69 -2.81
C ALA A 38 12.76 16.82 -1.76
N TRP A 39 11.92 16.57 -0.76
CA TRP A 39 11.75 17.46 0.39
C TRP A 39 11.26 16.68 1.62
N ASN A 40 11.51 17.23 2.81
CA ASN A 40 10.89 16.78 4.05
C ASN A 40 10.53 17.96 4.95
N VAL A 41 9.45 17.83 5.70
CA VAL A 41 8.93 18.87 6.59
C VAL A 41 8.38 18.25 7.85
N THR A 42 8.58 18.91 8.98
CA THR A 42 7.98 18.55 10.27
C THR A 42 7.01 19.62 10.73
N PHE A 43 5.91 19.17 11.33
CA PHE A 43 4.82 20.02 11.83
C PHE A 43 4.69 19.87 13.33
N SER A 44 4.37 20.97 14.03
CA SER A 44 4.23 21.03 15.50
C SER A 44 5.41 20.41 16.27
N PRO A 45 6.67 20.81 16.00
CA PRO A 45 7.86 20.19 16.60
C PRO A 45 8.01 20.48 18.12
N GLU A 46 7.31 21.48 18.63
CA GLU A 46 7.26 21.82 20.07
C GLU A 46 6.32 20.89 20.87
N GLU A 47 5.55 20.06 20.19
CA GLU A 47 4.52 19.20 20.74
C GLU A 47 4.73 17.76 20.24
N ASN A 48 4.36 16.75 21.04
CA ASN A 48 4.38 15.38 20.56
C ASN A 48 3.28 15.19 19.54
N SER A 49 3.64 15.16 18.27
CA SER A 49 2.70 15.04 17.16
C SER A 49 3.10 13.91 16.19
N LYS A 50 2.13 13.44 15.42
CA LYS A 50 2.31 12.44 14.35
C LYS A 50 1.25 12.64 13.28
N PHE A 51 1.53 12.16 12.07
CA PHE A 51 0.50 11.89 11.06
C PHE A 51 0.20 10.40 10.99
N ASP A 52 -1.08 10.07 10.86
CA ASP A 52 -1.59 8.71 10.72
C ASP A 52 -2.10 8.42 9.32
N ALA A 53 -2.47 9.46 8.56
CA ALA A 53 -2.95 9.36 7.18
C ALA A 53 -2.51 10.56 6.34
N VAL A 54 -2.42 10.35 5.03
CA VAL A 54 -2.18 11.39 4.02
C VAL A 54 -2.97 11.07 2.76
N ALA A 55 -3.44 12.11 2.07
CA ALA A 55 -4.08 11.98 0.77
C ALA A 55 -3.59 13.08 -0.17
N ASN A 56 -3.56 12.76 -1.47
CA ASN A 56 -3.34 13.77 -2.51
C ASN A 56 -4.55 14.69 -2.60
N THR A 57 -4.30 15.91 -3.07
CA THR A 57 -5.36 16.89 -3.32
C THR A 57 -5.34 17.34 -4.79
N ALA A 58 -6.50 17.66 -5.35
CA ALA A 58 -6.66 17.99 -6.75
C ALA A 58 -5.85 19.23 -7.20
N ASP A 59 -5.44 20.08 -6.27
CA ASP A 59 -4.55 21.23 -6.51
C ASP A 59 -3.06 20.84 -6.60
N GLY A 60 -2.76 19.54 -6.49
CA GLY A 60 -1.41 18.99 -6.56
C GLY A 60 -0.66 18.97 -5.22
N GLY A 61 -1.28 19.41 -4.12
CA GLY A 61 -0.72 19.33 -2.78
C GLY A 61 -1.16 18.08 -2.01
N TYR A 62 -1.10 18.16 -0.68
CA TYR A 62 -1.42 17.05 0.22
C TYR A 62 -2.28 17.53 1.38
N ILE A 63 -3.14 16.63 1.87
CA ILE A 63 -3.81 16.78 3.16
C ILE A 63 -3.35 15.66 4.08
N ALA A 64 -2.79 16.01 5.22
CA ALA A 64 -2.32 15.06 6.23
C ALA A 64 -3.18 15.15 7.49
N LEU A 65 -3.46 13.99 8.06
CA LEU A 65 -4.26 13.82 9.26
C LEU A 65 -3.44 13.10 10.32
N GLY A 66 -3.54 13.57 11.55
CA GLY A 66 -2.87 12.93 12.68
C GLY A 66 -3.30 13.48 14.01
N SER A 67 -2.41 13.46 14.99
CA SER A 67 -2.72 13.89 16.35
C SER A 67 -1.56 14.65 17.00
N VAL A 68 -1.95 15.50 17.95
CA VAL A 68 -1.06 16.17 18.89
C VAL A 68 -1.39 15.68 20.30
N LEU A 69 -0.37 15.25 21.05
CA LEU A 69 -0.49 14.88 22.44
C LEU A 69 -0.21 16.08 23.32
N THR A 70 -1.23 16.69 23.89
CA THR A 70 -1.10 17.92 24.69
C THR A 70 -0.54 17.68 26.12
N LYS A 71 -0.50 16.44 26.62
CA LYS A 71 0.11 16.06 27.91
C LYS A 71 0.53 14.59 27.93
N ILE A 72 1.65 14.29 28.59
CA ILE A 72 2.22 12.94 28.71
C ILE A 72 1.42 12.04 29.68
N ILE A 73 0.72 12.62 30.67
CA ILE A 73 -0.10 11.86 31.66
C ILE A 73 -1.49 12.46 31.73
N GLY A 74 -2.50 11.66 31.36
CA GLY A 74 -3.91 12.09 31.30
C GLY A 74 -4.15 13.15 30.24
N GLY A 75 -3.32 13.20 29.20
CA GLY A 75 -3.40 14.12 28.11
C GLY A 75 -4.54 13.78 27.18
N ARG A 76 -5.11 14.83 26.59
CA ARG A 76 -6.10 14.70 25.54
C ARG A 76 -5.34 14.71 24.21
N SER A 77 -5.79 13.90 23.28
CA SER A 77 -5.36 13.93 21.89
C SER A 77 -6.16 14.99 21.17
N GLU A 78 -5.49 15.82 20.37
CA GLU A 78 -6.14 16.73 19.45
C GLU A 78 -5.93 16.21 18.05
N LEU A 79 -7.00 16.21 17.25
CA LEU A 79 -6.89 16.01 15.82
C LEU A 79 -6.02 17.09 15.23
N LEU A 80 -5.07 16.71 14.39
CA LEU A 80 -4.23 17.62 13.60
C LEU A 80 -4.53 17.37 12.12
N LEU A 81 -5.04 18.42 11.44
CA LEU A 81 -5.19 18.46 9.98
C LEU A 81 -4.21 19.50 9.44
N VAL A 82 -3.43 19.09 8.44
CA VAL A 82 -2.51 20.00 7.76
C VAL A 82 -2.67 19.88 6.25
N LYS A 83 -3.06 20.97 5.61
CA LYS A 83 -3.02 21.10 4.15
C LYS A 83 -1.69 21.70 3.75
N THR A 84 -1.03 21.06 2.79
CA THR A 84 0.21 21.57 2.19
C THR A 84 0.05 21.78 0.69
N ASP A 85 0.94 22.55 0.12
CA ASP A 85 1.15 22.59 -1.33
C ASP A 85 1.98 21.38 -1.80
N HIS A 86 2.31 21.32 -3.09
CA HIS A 86 3.11 20.26 -3.71
C HIS A 86 4.57 20.18 -3.21
N ARG A 87 5.05 21.20 -2.50
CA ARG A 87 6.41 21.26 -1.91
C ARG A 87 6.44 20.93 -0.43
N GLY A 88 5.28 20.61 0.15
CA GLY A 88 5.13 20.41 1.57
C GLY A 88 5.00 21.69 2.39
N ASP A 89 4.94 22.88 1.74
CA ASP A 89 4.72 24.14 2.46
C ASP A 89 3.29 24.20 2.99
N GLU A 90 3.14 24.55 4.28
CA GLU A 90 1.83 24.63 4.94
C GLU A 90 0.94 25.71 4.29
N VAL A 91 -0.28 25.32 3.92
CA VAL A 91 -1.33 26.20 3.43
C VAL A 91 -2.25 26.61 4.57
N TRP A 92 -2.72 25.64 5.35
CA TRP A 92 -3.48 25.85 6.58
C TRP A 92 -3.36 24.65 7.52
N THR A 93 -3.65 24.88 8.79
CA THR A 93 -3.69 23.86 9.85
C THR A 93 -4.95 24.04 10.69
N GLU A 94 -5.66 22.93 10.92
CA GLU A 94 -6.82 22.86 11.81
C GLU A 94 -6.57 21.88 12.95
N ARG A 95 -7.12 22.18 14.13
CA ARG A 95 -7.05 21.34 15.33
C ARG A 95 -8.41 21.20 15.98
N LEU A 96 -8.80 19.98 16.27
CA LEU A 96 -10.02 19.68 16.98
C LEU A 96 -9.74 18.88 18.26
N PRO A 97 -10.18 19.36 19.42
CA PRO A 97 -9.90 18.71 20.70
C PRO A 97 -10.72 17.42 20.87
N ASP A 98 -10.15 16.48 21.63
CA ASP A 98 -10.82 15.24 22.08
C ASP A 98 -11.27 14.32 20.93
N ILE A 99 -10.57 14.34 19.79
CA ILE A 99 -10.87 13.56 18.59
C ILE A 99 -9.63 12.75 18.19
N GLU A 100 -9.82 11.47 17.95
CA GLU A 100 -8.88 10.62 17.22
C GLU A 100 -9.48 10.24 15.86
N ALA A 101 -8.75 10.52 14.81
CA ALA A 101 -9.16 10.16 13.47
C ALA A 101 -8.14 9.22 12.84
N ALA A 102 -8.63 8.36 11.95
CA ALA A 102 -7.83 7.31 11.35
C ALA A 102 -7.68 7.46 9.84
N SER A 103 -8.59 8.20 9.20
CA SER A 103 -8.64 8.25 7.73
C SER A 103 -9.15 9.60 7.24
N ILE A 104 -8.59 10.05 6.12
CA ILE A 104 -8.97 11.28 5.42
C ILE A 104 -8.96 11.04 3.92
N ALA A 105 -9.89 11.67 3.22
CA ALA A 105 -9.89 11.72 1.76
C ALA A 105 -10.39 13.08 1.27
N GLU A 106 -9.92 13.51 0.10
CA GLU A 106 -10.48 14.65 -0.62
C GLU A 106 -11.82 14.25 -1.25
N THR A 107 -12.75 15.17 -1.26
CA THR A 107 -14.09 14.98 -1.88
C THR A 107 -14.16 15.69 -3.23
N ALA A 108 -15.08 15.30 -4.08
CA ALA A 108 -15.19 15.78 -5.46
C ALA A 108 -15.35 17.30 -5.61
N ASP A 109 -15.76 18.01 -4.57
CA ASP A 109 -15.90 19.48 -4.52
C ASP A 109 -14.67 20.18 -3.93
N GLY A 110 -13.57 19.44 -3.71
CA GLY A 110 -12.29 19.97 -3.21
C GLY A 110 -12.21 20.16 -1.70
N GLY A 111 -13.22 19.73 -0.94
CA GLY A 111 -13.15 19.67 0.52
C GLY A 111 -12.67 18.29 1.01
N TYR A 112 -12.88 17.99 2.30
CA TYR A 112 -12.29 16.79 2.91
C TYR A 112 -13.32 16.06 3.77
N ILE A 113 -13.26 14.72 3.76
CA ILE A 113 -14.00 13.86 4.67
C ILE A 113 -13.04 13.14 5.60
N VAL A 114 -13.30 13.22 6.89
CA VAL A 114 -12.50 12.59 7.95
C VAL A 114 -13.36 11.56 8.68
N GLY A 115 -12.81 10.37 8.85
CA GLY A 115 -13.40 9.32 9.67
C GLY A 115 -12.57 9.08 10.92
N GLY A 116 -13.25 8.96 12.07
CA GLY A 116 -12.58 8.77 13.34
C GLY A 116 -13.52 8.30 14.45
N TYR A 117 -13.03 8.38 15.66
CA TYR A 117 -13.79 8.03 16.85
C TYR A 117 -13.49 9.00 17.99
N ASN A 118 -14.48 9.21 18.86
CA ASN A 118 -14.35 10.05 20.04
C ASN A 118 -13.96 9.15 21.22
N ILE A 119 -12.85 9.46 21.87
CA ILE A 119 -12.48 8.83 23.15
C ILE A 119 -13.21 9.56 24.26
N THR A 120 -14.41 9.11 24.58
CA THR A 120 -14.96 9.43 25.91
C THR A 120 -14.15 8.62 26.92
N ALA A 121 -13.48 9.33 27.84
CA ALA A 121 -12.76 8.67 28.93
C ALA A 121 -13.67 7.63 29.60
N ALA A 122 -13.30 6.35 29.51
CA ALA A 122 -13.97 5.33 30.30
C ALA A 122 -13.89 5.75 31.76
N SER A 123 -15.04 5.81 32.43
CA SER A 123 -15.04 5.97 33.89
C SER A 123 -14.23 4.81 34.45
N PRO A 124 -13.25 5.03 35.34
CA PRO A 124 -12.45 3.95 35.92
C PRO A 124 -13.28 2.92 36.72
N GLU A 125 -14.56 3.19 36.91
CA GLU A 125 -15.49 2.39 37.73
C GLU A 125 -16.42 1.49 36.88
N ASP A 126 -16.43 1.64 35.54
CA ASP A 126 -17.25 0.82 34.67
C ASP A 126 -16.38 -0.25 33.98
N ASP A 127 -16.62 -1.54 34.34
CA ASP A 127 -16.18 -2.74 33.61
C ASP A 127 -16.77 -2.81 32.18
N ALA A 128 -17.51 -1.80 31.77
CA ALA A 128 -18.04 -1.61 30.41
C ALA A 128 -16.96 -0.97 29.55
N GLY A 129 -16.24 -1.75 28.76
CA GLY A 129 -15.18 -1.36 27.82
C GLY A 129 -15.35 0.01 27.16
N TYR A 130 -14.36 0.46 26.43
CA TYR A 130 -14.34 1.75 25.73
C TYR A 130 -15.70 2.07 25.08
N GLN A 131 -16.37 3.10 25.58
CA GLN A 131 -17.60 3.63 24.99
C GLN A 131 -17.21 4.79 24.06
N GLY A 132 -16.85 4.47 22.82
CA GLY A 132 -16.57 5.45 21.79
C GLY A 132 -17.72 5.54 20.78
N SER A 133 -17.90 6.70 20.17
CA SER A 133 -18.77 6.87 19.00
C SER A 133 -17.90 7.14 17.79
N SER A 134 -18.12 6.42 16.70
CA SER A 134 -17.52 6.74 15.41
C SER A 134 -18.19 7.96 14.82
N PHE A 135 -17.47 8.71 14.03
CA PHE A 135 -17.99 9.88 13.36
C PHE A 135 -17.41 10.06 11.96
N LEU A 136 -18.15 10.79 11.15
CA LEU A 136 -17.67 11.46 9.95
C LEU A 136 -17.69 12.96 10.17
N ILE A 137 -16.64 13.66 9.75
CA ILE A 137 -16.60 15.12 9.72
C ILE A 137 -16.30 15.55 8.30
N ARG A 138 -17.12 16.44 7.78
CA ARG A 138 -16.97 17.06 6.47
C ARG A 138 -16.39 18.46 6.64
N PHE A 139 -15.29 18.74 5.94
CA PHE A 139 -14.65 20.06 5.88
C PHE A 139 -14.79 20.62 4.47
N ASP A 140 -14.86 21.93 4.35
CA ASP A 140 -14.67 22.60 3.07
C ASP A 140 -13.18 22.63 2.65
N ALA A 141 -12.88 23.22 1.48
CA ALA A 141 -11.50 23.32 0.97
C ALA A 141 -10.59 24.21 1.85
N GLY A 142 -11.18 25.10 2.66
CA GLY A 142 -10.46 25.97 3.60
C GLY A 142 -10.19 25.35 4.97
N GLY A 143 -10.70 24.13 5.21
CA GLY A 143 -10.59 23.45 6.50
C GLY A 143 -11.70 23.74 7.50
N GLU A 144 -12.73 24.53 7.12
CA GLU A 144 -13.88 24.80 8.00
C GLU A 144 -14.82 23.62 8.06
N GLU A 145 -15.24 23.20 9.26
CA GLU A 145 -16.22 22.12 9.45
C GLU A 145 -17.59 22.50 8.89
N ILE A 146 -18.11 21.68 7.95
CA ILE A 146 -19.43 21.86 7.35
C ILE A 146 -20.48 21.11 8.15
N TRP A 147 -20.21 19.83 8.47
CA TRP A 147 -21.10 18.97 9.25
C TRP A 147 -20.31 17.84 9.93
N ARG A 148 -20.95 17.26 10.95
CA ARG A 148 -20.49 16.08 11.66
C ARG A 148 -21.65 15.13 11.91
N GLU A 149 -21.44 13.85 11.57
CA GLU A 149 -22.41 12.79 11.81
C GLU A 149 -21.80 11.67 12.66
N VAL A 150 -22.63 11.14 13.58
CA VAL A 150 -22.27 9.98 14.40
C VAL A 150 -22.71 8.71 13.69
N LEU A 151 -21.79 7.77 13.53
CA LEU A 151 -22.05 6.50 12.86
C LEU A 151 -22.19 5.36 13.87
N PRO A 152 -22.97 4.30 13.51
CA PRO A 152 -22.91 3.04 14.24
C PRO A 152 -21.52 2.40 14.06
N GLY A 153 -20.79 2.27 15.12
CA GLY A 153 -19.45 1.69 15.10
C GLY A 153 -18.57 2.27 16.19
N GLU A 154 -17.57 1.52 16.62
CA GLU A 154 -16.68 1.94 17.71
C GLU A 154 -15.30 2.40 17.19
N LYS A 155 -14.90 1.96 16.00
CA LYS A 155 -13.63 2.37 15.38
C LYS A 155 -13.73 2.45 13.87
N VAL A 156 -13.50 3.64 13.31
CA VAL A 156 -13.28 3.83 11.87
C VAL A 156 -11.83 3.51 11.54
N SER A 157 -11.61 2.78 10.45
CA SER A 157 -10.28 2.47 9.90
C SER A 157 -10.05 3.12 8.54
N ALA A 158 -11.10 3.24 7.70
CA ALA A 158 -11.01 3.92 6.41
C ALA A 158 -12.31 4.65 6.08
N VAL A 159 -12.19 5.81 5.44
CA VAL A 159 -13.29 6.56 4.82
C VAL A 159 -13.00 6.74 3.34
N LEU A 160 -13.94 6.34 2.49
CA LEU A 160 -13.77 6.20 1.05
C LEU A 160 -14.88 6.99 0.34
N PRO A 161 -14.57 8.10 -0.35
CA PRO A 161 -15.54 8.76 -1.22
C PRO A 161 -16.02 7.80 -2.32
N THR A 162 -17.31 7.85 -2.63
CA THR A 162 -17.94 7.01 -3.66
C THR A 162 -18.46 7.86 -4.82
N ALA A 163 -18.54 7.27 -6.01
CA ALA A 163 -18.90 7.98 -7.25
C ALA A 163 -20.31 8.61 -7.22
N ASP A 164 -21.19 8.17 -6.33
CA ASP A 164 -22.54 8.74 -6.11
C ASP A 164 -22.55 9.97 -5.19
N GLY A 165 -21.35 10.43 -4.77
CA GLY A 165 -21.16 11.58 -3.87
C GLY A 165 -21.37 11.27 -2.39
N GLY A 166 -21.55 10.00 -2.02
CA GLY A 166 -21.58 9.53 -0.63
C GLY A 166 -20.23 8.97 -0.19
N TYR A 167 -20.25 8.19 0.91
CA TYR A 167 -19.03 7.63 1.50
C TYR A 167 -19.24 6.17 1.88
N ALA A 168 -18.17 5.35 1.76
CA ALA A 168 -18.11 4.05 2.40
C ALA A 168 -17.16 4.15 3.60
N VAL A 169 -17.62 3.74 4.77
CA VAL A 169 -16.85 3.79 6.03
C VAL A 169 -16.59 2.38 6.49
N VAL A 170 -15.31 2.03 6.58
CA VAL A 170 -14.84 0.71 7.01
C VAL A 170 -14.31 0.81 8.44
N GLY A 171 -14.64 -0.18 9.24
CA GLY A 171 -14.20 -0.22 10.64
C GLY A 171 -14.65 -1.48 11.34
N TRP A 172 -14.72 -1.42 12.67
CA TRP A 172 -15.16 -2.56 13.46
C TRP A 172 -15.80 -2.13 14.79
N LEU A 173 -16.62 -3.03 15.34
CA LEU A 173 -17.37 -2.90 16.58
C LEU A 173 -16.72 -3.81 17.63
N TRP A 174 -16.70 -3.36 18.88
CA TRP A 174 -16.51 -4.22 20.02
C TRP A 174 -17.80 -4.99 20.30
N ASN A 175 -17.70 -6.30 20.45
CA ASN A 175 -18.83 -7.09 20.89
C ASN A 175 -18.95 -7.05 22.41
N PRO A 176 -20.18 -7.14 22.97
CA PRO A 176 -20.37 -7.16 24.41
C PRO A 176 -19.57 -8.29 25.08
N PRO A 177 -19.07 -8.09 26.33
CA PRO A 177 -18.41 -9.14 27.09
C PRO A 177 -19.23 -10.43 27.16
N GLY A 178 -18.58 -11.56 26.85
CA GLY A 178 -19.24 -12.88 26.82
C GLY A 178 -19.87 -13.24 25.47
N SER A 179 -19.71 -12.41 24.44
CA SER A 179 -19.99 -12.78 23.05
C SER A 179 -19.04 -13.90 22.59
N ALA A 180 -19.44 -14.65 21.56
CA ALA A 180 -18.59 -15.69 20.96
C ALA A 180 -17.32 -15.10 20.31
N ASP A 181 -17.41 -13.88 19.82
CA ASP A 181 -16.36 -13.15 19.11
C ASP A 181 -16.13 -11.81 19.81
N ASP A 182 -14.88 -11.34 19.87
CA ASP A 182 -14.51 -10.08 20.52
C ASP A 182 -14.87 -8.86 19.67
N THR A 183 -14.86 -9.00 18.33
CA THR A 183 -15.08 -7.90 17.36
C THR A 183 -15.95 -8.33 16.20
N THR A 184 -16.55 -7.31 15.56
CA THR A 184 -17.30 -7.46 14.30
C THR A 184 -16.87 -6.36 13.34
N GLY A 185 -16.27 -6.74 12.21
CA GLY A 185 -15.97 -5.82 11.13
C GLY A 185 -17.26 -5.26 10.51
N ILE A 186 -17.22 -4.01 10.07
CA ILE A 186 -18.36 -3.33 9.46
C ILE A 186 -17.92 -2.46 8.29
N ILE A 187 -18.75 -2.40 7.25
CA ILE A 187 -18.77 -1.33 6.27
C ILE A 187 -20.13 -0.66 6.31
N THR A 188 -20.14 0.67 6.37
CA THR A 188 -21.36 1.49 6.31
C THR A 188 -21.28 2.39 5.08
N LYS A 189 -22.22 2.25 4.14
CA LYS A 189 -22.42 3.20 3.03
C LYS A 189 -23.32 4.33 3.49
N THR A 190 -22.90 5.55 3.25
CA THR A 190 -23.69 6.76 3.53
C THR A 190 -24.01 7.51 2.25
N ASP A 191 -24.99 8.40 2.30
CA ASP A 191 -25.19 9.45 1.31
C ASP A 191 -24.16 10.60 1.49
N GLY A 192 -24.25 11.64 0.65
CA GLY A 192 -23.35 12.81 0.70
C GLY A 192 -23.50 13.69 1.95
N ALA A 193 -24.60 13.53 2.71
CA ALA A 193 -24.80 14.18 4.00
C ALA A 193 -24.32 13.34 5.20
N GLY A 194 -23.69 12.18 4.94
CA GLY A 194 -23.22 11.28 5.98
C GLY A 194 -24.30 10.32 6.53
N THR A 195 -25.55 10.39 6.03
CA THR A 195 -26.65 9.55 6.50
C THR A 195 -26.46 8.10 6.03
N PRO A 196 -26.48 7.09 6.93
CA PRO A 196 -26.37 5.69 6.55
C PRO A 196 -27.46 5.23 5.56
N VAL A 197 -27.06 4.62 4.45
CA VAL A 197 -27.93 4.02 3.43
C VAL A 197 -28.04 2.51 3.64
N TRP A 198 -26.92 1.84 3.85
CA TRP A 198 -26.84 0.42 4.21
C TRP A 198 -25.57 0.14 4.99
N ASN A 199 -25.54 -0.99 5.69
CA ASN A 199 -24.33 -1.54 6.30
C ASN A 199 -24.22 -3.04 6.04
N ARG A 200 -23.00 -3.58 6.21
CA ARG A 200 -22.68 -5.01 6.21
C ARG A 200 -21.71 -5.30 7.31
N THR A 201 -21.89 -6.43 7.97
CA THR A 201 -21.06 -6.87 9.07
C THR A 201 -20.34 -8.18 8.74
N PHE A 202 -19.15 -8.35 9.29
CA PHE A 202 -18.30 -9.50 9.15
C PHE A 202 -17.94 -10.00 10.56
N PRO A 203 -18.68 -11.01 11.11
CA PRO A 203 -18.45 -11.51 12.46
C PRO A 203 -17.03 -12.05 12.66
N ALA A 204 -16.54 -11.97 13.89
CA ALA A 204 -15.19 -12.43 14.27
C ALA A 204 -14.05 -11.78 13.45
N THR A 205 -14.18 -10.48 13.13
CA THR A 205 -13.17 -9.76 12.35
C THR A 205 -12.98 -8.33 12.84
N ALA A 206 -11.79 -7.76 12.55
CA ALA A 206 -11.52 -6.34 12.63
C ALA A 206 -11.11 -5.87 11.23
N ALA A 207 -11.94 -5.04 10.60
CA ALA A 207 -11.66 -4.47 9.28
C ALA A 207 -10.71 -3.27 9.44
N ASN A 208 -9.50 -3.38 8.89
CA ASN A 208 -8.45 -2.37 9.05
C ASN A 208 -8.28 -1.49 7.81
N ALA A 209 -8.59 -2.02 6.63
CA ALA A 209 -8.42 -1.36 5.35
C ALA A 209 -9.64 -1.55 4.45
N GLY A 210 -9.81 -0.65 3.50
CA GLY A 210 -10.81 -0.76 2.47
C GLY A 210 -10.49 0.11 1.27
N ILE A 211 -10.95 -0.32 0.09
CA ILE A 211 -10.88 0.43 -1.16
C ILE A 211 -12.22 0.37 -1.87
N VAL A 212 -12.52 1.42 -2.66
CA VAL A 212 -13.57 1.40 -3.68
C VAL A 212 -12.93 0.89 -4.96
N THR A 213 -13.49 -0.16 -5.53
CA THR A 213 -12.96 -0.77 -6.76
C THR A 213 -13.46 -0.04 -8.02
N ALA A 214 -12.75 -0.20 -9.14
CA ALA A 214 -13.05 0.47 -10.41
C ALA A 214 -14.47 0.17 -10.93
N ASP A 215 -15.06 -0.97 -10.57
CA ASP A 215 -16.44 -1.35 -10.89
C ASP A 215 -17.49 -0.75 -9.92
N GLY A 216 -17.04 0.07 -8.97
CA GLY A 216 -17.89 0.70 -7.94
C GLY A 216 -18.22 -0.20 -6.75
N GLY A 217 -17.64 -1.39 -6.67
CA GLY A 217 -17.71 -2.27 -5.52
C GLY A 217 -16.68 -1.92 -4.44
N TYR A 218 -16.41 -2.85 -3.53
CA TYR A 218 -15.51 -2.63 -2.40
C TYR A 218 -14.64 -3.87 -2.16
N VAL A 219 -13.39 -3.65 -1.74
CA VAL A 219 -12.60 -4.67 -1.06
C VAL A 219 -12.26 -4.21 0.34
N ILE A 220 -12.42 -5.11 1.31
CA ILE A 220 -12.17 -4.86 2.72
C ILE A 220 -11.17 -5.90 3.20
N GLY A 221 -10.15 -5.45 3.91
CA GLY A 221 -9.11 -6.29 4.50
C GLY A 221 -8.93 -6.07 5.99
N GLY A 222 -8.38 -7.08 6.66
CA GLY A 222 -8.13 -6.98 8.10
C GLY A 222 -7.65 -8.27 8.72
N THR A 223 -8.06 -8.50 9.97
CA THR A 223 -7.72 -9.69 10.76
C THR A 223 -8.94 -10.23 11.49
N LYS A 224 -8.96 -11.53 11.81
CA LYS A 224 -9.97 -12.15 12.66
C LYS A 224 -9.86 -11.70 14.12
N SER A 225 -8.66 -11.41 14.58
CA SER A 225 -8.44 -10.95 15.95
C SER A 225 -7.49 -9.75 15.95
N PRO A 226 -7.93 -8.57 16.43
CA PRO A 226 -7.07 -7.39 16.53
C PRO A 226 -6.03 -7.49 17.66
N PHE A 227 -6.04 -8.57 18.45
CA PHE A 227 -5.20 -8.71 19.65
C PHE A 227 -4.09 -9.73 19.52
N THR A 228 -4.27 -10.79 18.73
CA THR A 228 -3.32 -11.91 18.64
C THR A 228 -2.44 -11.86 17.39
N TYR A 229 -2.96 -11.36 16.27
CA TYR A 229 -2.28 -11.35 14.97
C TYR A 229 -1.66 -12.71 14.60
N ASP A 230 -2.44 -13.78 14.81
CA ASP A 230 -1.99 -15.13 14.49
C ASP A 230 -1.94 -15.36 12.97
N ILE A 231 -1.01 -16.19 12.51
CA ILE A 231 -0.90 -16.55 11.10
C ILE A 231 -2.18 -17.26 10.65
N GLY A 232 -2.79 -16.77 9.56
CA GLY A 232 -4.06 -17.27 9.04
C GLY A 232 -5.29 -16.51 9.52
N ASP A 233 -5.10 -15.43 10.26
CA ASP A 233 -6.19 -14.57 10.72
C ASP A 233 -6.56 -13.47 9.71
N ALA A 234 -5.70 -13.15 8.74
CA ALA A 234 -6.01 -12.15 7.73
C ALA A 234 -7.15 -12.61 6.80
N PHE A 235 -7.97 -11.66 6.40
CA PHE A 235 -9.07 -11.88 5.46
C PHE A 235 -9.16 -10.76 4.43
N LEU A 236 -9.76 -11.07 3.29
CA LEU A 236 -10.30 -10.13 2.32
C LEU A 236 -11.75 -10.48 2.01
N VAL A 237 -12.56 -9.46 1.84
CA VAL A 237 -13.95 -9.55 1.38
C VAL A 237 -14.14 -8.63 0.19
N ARG A 238 -14.64 -9.14 -0.94
CA ARG A 238 -15.09 -8.33 -2.06
C ARG A 238 -16.60 -8.22 -2.06
N LEU A 239 -17.09 -6.99 -2.23
CA LEU A 239 -18.51 -6.67 -2.34
C LEU A 239 -18.79 -6.01 -3.69
N ASP A 240 -19.99 -6.20 -4.21
CA ASP A 240 -20.52 -5.37 -5.31
C ASP A 240 -20.88 -3.95 -4.81
N ALA A 241 -21.25 -3.05 -5.71
CA ALA A 241 -21.68 -1.68 -5.39
C ALA A 241 -22.92 -1.61 -4.48
N GLY A 242 -23.76 -2.65 -4.45
CA GLY A 242 -24.91 -2.78 -3.55
C GLY A 242 -24.56 -3.34 -2.17
N GLY A 243 -23.29 -3.64 -1.92
CA GLY A 243 -22.80 -4.26 -0.69
C GLY A 243 -23.10 -5.75 -0.58
N ASN A 244 -23.41 -6.47 -1.67
CA ASN A 244 -23.54 -7.91 -1.63
C ASN A 244 -22.16 -8.56 -1.75
N THR A 245 -21.90 -9.58 -0.91
CA THR A 245 -20.62 -10.29 -0.93
C THR A 245 -20.46 -11.10 -2.21
N LEU A 246 -19.40 -10.82 -2.97
CA LEU A 246 -19.00 -11.61 -4.13
C LEU A 246 -18.13 -12.79 -3.70
N TRP A 247 -17.15 -12.54 -2.83
CA TRP A 247 -16.34 -13.56 -2.19
C TRP A 247 -15.76 -13.08 -0.85
N HIS A 248 -15.39 -14.06 0.02
CA HIS A 248 -14.73 -13.86 1.30
C HIS A 248 -13.69 -14.96 1.47
N LYS A 249 -12.43 -14.58 1.64
CA LYS A 249 -11.30 -15.51 1.76
C LYS A 249 -10.38 -15.15 2.93
N ASN A 250 -9.75 -16.18 3.52
CA ASN A 250 -8.73 -16.03 4.55
C ASN A 250 -7.36 -16.38 3.97
N TYR A 251 -6.33 -15.70 4.47
CA TYR A 251 -4.95 -15.84 3.98
C TYR A 251 -4.00 -16.23 5.10
N ALA A 252 -2.90 -16.90 4.73
CA ALA A 252 -1.91 -17.40 5.67
C ALA A 252 -0.97 -16.29 6.21
N VAL A 253 -1.54 -15.11 6.49
CA VAL A 253 -0.84 -13.95 7.08
C VAL A 253 -1.59 -13.46 8.32
N PRO A 254 -0.93 -12.73 9.24
CA PRO A 254 -1.57 -12.34 10.50
C PRO A 254 -2.64 -11.26 10.35
N VAL A 255 -2.37 -10.25 9.50
CA VAL A 255 -3.20 -9.06 9.35
C VAL A 255 -2.92 -8.37 8.03
N ILE A 256 -3.93 -7.68 7.50
CA ILE A 256 -3.81 -6.74 6.39
C ILE A 256 -4.05 -5.35 6.95
N PHE A 257 -3.16 -4.39 6.59
CA PHE A 257 -3.24 -3.00 7.02
C PHE A 257 -3.57 -2.06 5.88
N ASP A 258 -3.20 -2.40 4.64
CA ASP A 258 -3.48 -1.57 3.47
C ASP A 258 -3.67 -2.39 2.20
N LEU A 259 -4.41 -1.82 1.25
CA LEU A 259 -4.89 -2.44 0.03
C LEU A 259 -4.72 -1.51 -1.17
N GLU A 260 -4.38 -2.09 -2.32
CA GLU A 260 -4.34 -1.40 -3.60
C GLU A 260 -4.96 -2.26 -4.70
N GLU A 261 -5.92 -1.72 -5.48
CA GLU A 261 -6.52 -2.44 -6.61
C GLU A 261 -5.56 -2.44 -7.80
N THR A 262 -5.40 -3.59 -8.44
CA THR A 262 -4.62 -3.71 -9.68
C THR A 262 -5.48 -3.42 -10.92
N ALA A 263 -4.85 -3.08 -12.03
CA ALA A 263 -5.54 -2.75 -13.27
C ALA A 263 -6.41 -3.89 -13.83
N ASP A 264 -6.14 -5.14 -13.46
CA ASP A 264 -6.88 -6.34 -13.82
C ASP A 264 -7.92 -6.76 -12.76
N GLY A 265 -8.14 -5.91 -11.74
CA GLY A 265 -9.15 -6.10 -10.70
C GLY A 265 -8.72 -7.02 -9.56
N GLY A 266 -7.44 -7.40 -9.52
CA GLY A 266 -6.82 -8.05 -8.37
C GLY A 266 -6.56 -7.06 -7.24
N VAL A 267 -5.95 -7.52 -6.15
CA VAL A 267 -5.65 -6.69 -4.97
C VAL A 267 -4.26 -7.00 -4.43
N ALA A 268 -3.41 -5.98 -4.40
CA ALA A 268 -2.19 -6.01 -3.63
C ALA A 268 -2.47 -5.60 -2.18
N TYR A 269 -1.76 -6.20 -1.23
CA TYR A 269 -1.93 -5.91 0.20
C TYR A 269 -0.62 -5.94 0.95
N SER A 270 -0.57 -5.18 2.06
CA SER A 270 0.53 -5.21 3.01
C SER A 270 0.03 -5.38 4.46
N GLY A 271 0.89 -5.92 5.32
CA GLY A 271 0.57 -6.16 6.72
C GLY A 271 1.80 -6.50 7.56
N ASN A 272 1.61 -7.13 8.72
CA ASN A 272 2.73 -7.58 9.55
C ASN A 272 3.51 -8.70 8.87
N TYR A 273 4.80 -8.50 8.63
CA TYR A 273 5.78 -9.46 8.07
C TYR A 273 5.51 -9.90 6.63
N TRP A 274 4.38 -9.55 6.03
CA TRP A 274 3.95 -10.08 4.74
C TRP A 274 3.32 -9.01 3.85
N TYR A 275 3.48 -9.21 2.55
CA TYR A 275 2.74 -8.53 1.50
C TYR A 275 2.43 -9.53 0.38
N GLY A 276 1.37 -9.29 -0.36
CA GLY A 276 0.90 -10.24 -1.35
C GLY A 276 0.04 -9.62 -2.43
N LEU A 277 -0.26 -10.44 -3.42
CA LEU A 277 -1.16 -10.13 -4.52
C LEU A 277 -2.15 -11.28 -4.67
N VAL A 278 -3.42 -10.92 -4.80
CA VAL A 278 -4.49 -11.84 -5.20
C VAL A 278 -5.11 -11.37 -6.51
N ASP A 279 -5.67 -12.30 -7.28
CA ASP A 279 -6.43 -11.99 -8.50
C ASP A 279 -7.84 -11.45 -8.18
N ALA A 280 -8.64 -11.17 -9.23
CA ALA A 280 -9.99 -10.63 -9.07
C ALA A 280 -10.95 -11.59 -8.35
N GLU A 281 -10.70 -12.88 -8.38
CA GLU A 281 -11.42 -13.95 -7.68
C GLU A 281 -10.92 -14.13 -6.24
N GLY A 282 -9.85 -13.40 -5.84
CA GLY A 282 -9.22 -13.48 -4.53
C GLY A 282 -8.30 -14.69 -4.36
N ASP A 283 -7.86 -15.33 -5.44
CA ASP A 283 -6.88 -16.43 -5.37
C ASP A 283 -5.45 -15.84 -5.31
N GLU A 284 -4.61 -16.43 -4.45
CA GLU A 284 -3.25 -15.94 -4.24
C GLU A 284 -2.41 -16.09 -5.53
N VAL A 285 -1.91 -14.95 -6.05
CA VAL A 285 -0.97 -14.91 -7.16
C VAL A 285 0.46 -15.09 -6.64
N TRP A 286 0.82 -14.31 -5.63
CA TRP A 286 2.08 -14.47 -4.90
C TRP A 286 1.98 -13.89 -3.49
N LEU A 287 2.81 -14.44 -2.59
CA LEU A 287 2.98 -14.02 -1.21
C LEU A 287 4.48 -13.88 -0.92
N ARG A 288 4.87 -12.79 -0.24
CA ARG A 288 6.27 -12.48 0.10
C ARG A 288 6.39 -12.13 1.57
N ASN A 289 7.53 -12.50 2.14
CA ASN A 289 7.87 -12.19 3.53
C ASN A 289 8.80 -10.97 3.60
N MET A 290 8.52 -10.06 4.53
CA MET A 290 9.38 -8.94 4.92
C MET A 290 9.70 -9.03 6.41
N GLU A 291 10.42 -10.07 6.81
CA GLU A 291 10.69 -10.42 8.20
C GLU A 291 11.22 -9.24 9.03
N GLY A 292 10.52 -8.92 10.11
CA GLY A 292 10.85 -7.82 11.02
C GLY A 292 10.20 -6.49 10.68
N PHE A 293 9.40 -6.42 9.61
CA PHE A 293 8.74 -5.20 9.17
C PHE A 293 7.20 -5.32 9.21
N ALA A 294 6.53 -4.19 9.49
CA ALA A 294 5.10 -4.03 9.35
C ALA A 294 4.82 -3.00 8.26
N GLY A 295 4.22 -3.43 7.14
CA GLY A 295 3.82 -2.55 6.04
C GLY A 295 2.46 -1.93 6.34
N TYR A 296 2.45 -0.62 6.57
CA TYR A 296 1.24 0.15 6.85
C TYR A 296 0.66 0.81 5.61
N ALA A 297 1.45 0.94 4.55
CA ALA A 297 1.01 1.45 3.27
C ALA A 297 1.59 0.62 2.13
N ILE A 298 0.81 0.43 1.06
CA ILE A 298 1.23 -0.16 -0.20
C ILE A 298 0.73 0.73 -1.34
N VAL A 299 1.63 1.15 -2.21
CA VAL A 299 1.30 2.02 -3.35
C VAL A 299 1.94 1.50 -4.64
N PRO A 300 1.28 1.64 -5.81
CA PRO A 300 1.83 1.17 -7.06
C PRO A 300 3.07 1.98 -7.47
N ARG A 301 4.02 1.34 -8.14
CA ARG A 301 5.22 1.97 -8.67
C ARG A 301 5.09 2.22 -10.18
N PRO A 302 5.55 3.38 -10.68
CA PRO A 302 5.60 3.64 -12.13
C PRO A 302 6.42 2.60 -12.90
N ALA A 303 7.48 2.06 -12.28
CA ALA A 303 8.33 1.01 -12.86
C ALA A 303 7.67 -0.39 -12.86
N GLY A 304 6.49 -0.51 -12.30
CA GLY A 304 5.80 -1.77 -12.02
C GLY A 304 6.12 -2.33 -10.64
N GLY A 305 5.21 -3.15 -10.08
CA GLY A 305 5.26 -3.60 -8.70
C GLY A 305 4.79 -2.53 -7.72
N TYR A 306 5.30 -2.56 -6.47
CA TYR A 306 4.77 -1.76 -5.37
C TYR A 306 5.89 -1.14 -4.54
N MET A 307 5.63 0.04 -3.99
CA MET A 307 6.36 0.58 -2.84
C MET A 307 5.56 0.24 -1.58
N ILE A 308 6.24 -0.32 -0.57
CA ILE A 308 5.67 -0.60 0.74
C ILE A 308 6.40 0.24 1.77
N ALA A 309 5.64 0.91 2.61
CA ALA A 309 6.16 1.76 3.67
C ALA A 309 5.59 1.34 5.03
N GLY A 310 6.37 1.56 6.10
CA GLY A 310 5.93 1.17 7.42
C GLY A 310 6.99 1.26 8.48
N LYS A 311 7.00 0.28 9.39
CA LYS A 311 7.83 0.28 10.58
C LYS A 311 8.67 -1.00 10.71
N ASP A 312 9.95 -0.86 11.04
CA ASP A 312 10.76 -1.96 11.57
C ASP A 312 10.32 -2.25 13.01
N ILE A 313 9.75 -3.41 13.22
CA ILE A 313 9.18 -3.82 14.52
C ILE A 313 10.27 -3.98 15.59
N ARG A 314 11.51 -4.27 15.18
CA ARG A 314 12.64 -4.50 16.09
C ARG A 314 13.27 -3.21 16.59
N SER A 315 13.49 -2.25 15.70
CA SER A 315 14.13 -0.96 16.02
C SER A 315 13.12 0.14 16.37
N GLY A 316 11.90 0.03 15.88
CA GLY A 316 10.89 1.07 15.96
C GLY A 316 11.00 2.15 14.89
N GLY A 317 12.07 2.14 14.09
CA GLY A 317 12.27 3.05 12.97
C GLY A 317 11.39 2.71 11.76
N GLY A 318 11.35 3.60 10.78
CA GLY A 318 10.61 3.42 9.55
C GLY A 318 11.39 2.64 8.50
N PHE A 319 10.67 2.18 7.50
CA PHE A 319 11.26 1.64 6.28
C PHE A 319 10.41 1.95 5.05
N THR A 320 11.04 1.93 3.89
CA THR A 320 10.41 1.79 2.59
C THR A 320 11.12 0.69 1.82
N LEU A 321 10.38 -0.05 0.99
CA LEU A 321 10.94 -1.00 0.03
C LEU A 321 10.17 -0.92 -1.29
N GLY A 322 10.88 -1.13 -2.39
CA GLY A 322 10.28 -1.23 -3.71
C GLY A 322 10.41 -2.63 -4.26
N THR A 323 9.34 -3.12 -4.89
CA THR A 323 9.29 -4.44 -5.52
C THR A 323 9.14 -4.32 -7.02
N ASP A 324 9.41 -5.40 -7.74
CA ASP A 324 8.93 -5.58 -9.11
C ASP A 324 7.49 -6.14 -9.11
N ALA A 325 6.96 -6.39 -10.31
CA ALA A 325 5.59 -6.91 -10.49
C ALA A 325 5.38 -8.31 -9.88
N ASP A 326 6.44 -9.11 -9.76
CA ASP A 326 6.41 -10.43 -9.14
C ASP A 326 6.60 -10.38 -7.61
N GLY A 327 6.67 -9.17 -7.05
CA GLY A 327 6.86 -8.94 -5.62
C GLY A 327 8.30 -9.15 -5.14
N ALA A 328 9.30 -9.27 -6.01
CA ALA A 328 10.69 -9.37 -5.57
C ALA A 328 11.25 -7.99 -5.20
N ILE A 329 11.89 -7.88 -4.02
CA ILE A 329 12.44 -6.62 -3.52
C ILE A 329 13.58 -6.15 -4.44
N GLN A 330 13.48 -4.92 -4.94
CA GLN A 330 14.47 -4.27 -5.79
C GLN A 330 15.38 -3.34 -4.98
N TRP A 331 14.81 -2.64 -4.01
CA TRP A 331 15.51 -1.74 -3.10
C TRP A 331 14.82 -1.67 -1.74
N GLN A 332 15.55 -1.21 -0.72
CA GLN A 332 15.03 -0.96 0.63
C GLN A 332 15.80 0.18 1.28
N THR A 333 15.06 1.05 1.98
CA THR A 333 15.61 2.16 2.79
C THR A 333 15.07 2.07 4.20
N THR A 334 15.86 2.47 5.20
CA THR A 334 15.45 2.52 6.60
C THR A 334 15.59 3.93 7.15
N TYR A 335 14.68 4.31 8.04
CA TYR A 335 14.60 5.61 8.70
C TYR A 335 14.73 5.42 10.21
N PRO A 336 15.94 5.47 10.78
CA PRO A 336 16.13 5.19 12.21
C PRO A 336 15.47 6.22 13.13
N ASP A 337 15.31 7.48 12.63
CA ASP A 337 14.77 8.59 13.39
C ASP A 337 13.32 8.94 13.01
N ALA A 338 12.65 8.08 12.23
CA ALA A 338 11.25 8.29 11.84
C ALA A 338 10.51 6.96 11.79
N ALA A 339 9.18 6.97 11.85
CA ALA A 339 8.34 5.83 11.51
C ALA A 339 7.27 6.29 10.51
N VAL A 340 7.00 5.46 9.50
CA VAL A 340 6.01 5.72 8.45
C VAL A 340 4.70 5.04 8.81
N TYR A 341 3.59 5.77 8.72
CA TYR A 341 2.24 5.24 8.98
C TYR A 341 1.33 5.26 7.76
N ALA A 342 1.61 6.15 6.81
CA ALA A 342 0.87 6.22 5.55
C ALA A 342 1.78 6.66 4.40
N ALA A 343 1.38 6.32 3.18
CA ALA A 343 2.04 6.78 1.96
C ALA A 343 1.03 6.90 0.83
N VAL A 344 1.30 7.80 -0.11
CA VAL A 344 0.54 7.95 -1.35
C VAL A 344 1.50 8.10 -2.52
N SER A 345 1.07 7.71 -3.74
CA SER A 345 1.79 8.06 -4.96
C SER A 345 1.72 9.56 -5.16
N ALA A 346 2.86 10.22 -5.36
CA ALA A 346 2.89 11.65 -5.63
C ALA A 346 2.51 11.95 -7.10
N PRO A 347 1.90 13.12 -7.39
CA PRO A 347 1.49 13.49 -8.75
C PRO A 347 2.63 13.56 -9.77
N ASP A 348 3.86 13.74 -9.31
CA ASP A 348 5.09 13.80 -10.11
C ASP A 348 5.72 12.42 -10.40
N GLY A 349 5.09 11.35 -9.92
CA GLY A 349 5.52 9.96 -10.13
C GLY A 349 6.39 9.40 -9.01
N GLY A 350 6.61 10.15 -7.94
CA GLY A 350 7.25 9.71 -6.70
C GLY A 350 6.25 9.27 -5.64
N TYR A 351 6.62 9.47 -4.35
CA TYR A 351 5.80 9.06 -3.20
C TYR A 351 5.83 10.14 -2.13
N THR A 352 4.72 10.32 -1.42
CA THR A 352 4.70 11.12 -0.19
C THR A 352 4.41 10.21 0.99
N LEU A 353 5.33 10.22 1.95
CA LEU A 353 5.27 9.49 3.21
C LEU A 353 4.72 10.40 4.30
N ALA A 354 3.93 9.85 5.20
CA ALA A 354 3.44 10.53 6.40
C ALA A 354 3.71 9.68 7.65
N GLY A 355 4.05 10.33 8.75
CA GLY A 355 4.35 9.61 9.97
C GLY A 355 4.84 10.48 11.11
N ILE A 356 5.83 9.97 11.82
CA ILE A 356 6.43 10.59 13.00
C ILE A 356 7.94 10.70 12.82
N HIS A 357 8.51 11.85 13.15
CA HIS A 357 9.95 12.05 13.27
C HIS A 357 10.33 12.18 14.75
N PHE A 358 11.26 11.36 15.22
CA PHE A 358 11.73 11.33 16.60
C PHE A 358 12.81 12.40 16.79
N LEU A 359 12.46 13.50 17.43
CA LEU A 359 13.37 14.61 17.73
C LEU A 359 14.29 14.27 18.92
N SER A 360 13.78 13.45 19.85
CA SER A 360 14.50 12.93 21.01
C SER A 360 13.78 11.66 21.52
N PRO A 361 14.31 10.93 22.52
CA PRO A 361 13.61 9.79 23.12
C PRO A 361 12.24 10.11 23.74
N VAL A 362 11.93 11.39 23.94
CA VAL A 362 10.69 11.86 24.64
C VAL A 362 9.94 12.92 23.82
N SER A 363 10.38 13.25 22.61
CA SER A 363 9.71 14.25 21.77
C SER A 363 9.70 13.81 20.30
N SER A 364 8.61 14.13 19.64
CA SER A 364 8.38 13.81 18.25
C SER A 364 7.61 14.91 17.54
N ALA A 365 7.68 14.90 16.22
CA ALA A 365 6.93 15.80 15.36
C ALA A 365 6.19 15.01 14.27
N ALA A 366 5.02 15.47 13.88
CA ALA A 366 4.36 15.02 12.67
C ALA A 366 5.25 15.34 11.46
N TRP A 367 5.35 14.40 10.52
CA TRP A 367 6.35 14.44 9.47
C TRP A 367 5.79 14.02 8.12
N LEU A 368 6.16 14.79 7.08
CA LEU A 368 5.94 14.45 5.69
C LEU A 368 7.29 14.44 4.95
N GLU A 369 7.47 13.47 4.07
CA GLU A 369 8.62 13.36 3.17
C GLU A 369 8.17 12.98 1.78
N ASN A 370 8.64 13.70 0.77
CA ASN A 370 8.42 13.36 -0.62
C ASN A 370 9.68 12.70 -1.19
N LEU A 371 9.46 11.61 -1.88
CA LEU A 371 10.48 10.80 -2.55
C LEU A 371 10.28 10.86 -4.05
N GLU A 372 11.32 11.21 -4.80
CA GLU A 372 11.36 11.14 -6.27
C GLU A 372 11.97 9.82 -6.72
N GLU A 373 11.29 9.09 -7.61
CA GLU A 373 11.90 7.94 -8.28
C GLU A 373 13.07 8.44 -9.17
N VAL A 374 14.23 7.81 -8.99
CA VAL A 374 15.40 8.10 -9.82
C VAL A 374 15.18 7.45 -11.18
N GLU A 375 14.98 8.26 -12.24
CA GLU A 375 15.01 7.74 -13.61
C GLU A 375 16.36 7.05 -13.86
N VAL A 376 16.35 5.73 -13.88
CA VAL A 376 17.50 4.97 -14.37
C VAL A 376 17.57 5.20 -15.88
N THR A 377 18.28 6.25 -16.31
CA THR A 377 18.66 6.37 -17.72
C THR A 377 19.44 5.11 -18.07
N PRO A 378 18.95 4.25 -18.97
CA PRO A 378 19.67 3.05 -19.34
C PRO A 378 21.05 3.50 -19.82
N THR A 379 22.09 3.14 -19.10
CA THR A 379 23.47 3.37 -19.57
C THR A 379 23.54 2.77 -20.97
N PRO A 380 23.88 3.55 -22.02
CA PRO A 380 23.97 3.01 -23.35
C PRO A 380 24.88 1.79 -23.28
N ALA A 381 24.32 0.61 -23.61
CA ALA A 381 25.06 -0.62 -23.57
C ALA A 381 26.36 -0.37 -24.34
N THR A 382 27.47 -0.32 -23.62
CA THR A 382 28.80 -0.30 -24.25
C THR A 382 28.74 -1.44 -25.24
N PRO A 383 29.02 -1.23 -26.55
CA PRO A 383 28.90 -2.30 -27.54
C PRO A 383 29.92 -3.36 -27.18
N GLY A 384 29.58 -4.20 -26.21
CA GLY A 384 30.36 -5.28 -25.69
C GLY A 384 30.22 -6.48 -26.60
N PHE A 385 31.32 -6.95 -27.11
CA PHE A 385 31.61 -8.25 -27.70
C PHE A 385 30.56 -8.94 -28.60
N GLY A 386 29.26 -8.68 -28.43
CA GLY A 386 28.17 -9.22 -29.26
C GLY A 386 28.20 -8.67 -30.71
N ALA A 387 28.59 -7.42 -30.88
CA ALA A 387 28.72 -6.83 -32.22
C ALA A 387 29.95 -7.37 -32.99
N VAL A 388 30.98 -7.78 -32.26
CA VAL A 388 32.17 -8.41 -32.83
C VAL A 388 31.88 -9.85 -33.28
N ALA A 389 31.07 -10.58 -32.50
CA ALA A 389 30.64 -11.93 -32.86
C ALA A 389 29.70 -11.97 -34.07
N ALA A 390 28.78 -11.02 -34.19
CA ALA A 390 27.92 -10.88 -35.37
C ALA A 390 28.69 -10.46 -36.61
N GLY A 391 29.69 -9.59 -36.46
CA GLY A 391 30.61 -9.22 -37.55
C GLY A 391 31.48 -10.38 -38.08
N MET A 392 31.99 -11.22 -37.17
CA MET A 392 32.75 -12.42 -37.57
C MET A 392 31.87 -13.49 -38.20
N ALA A 393 30.64 -13.68 -37.80
CA ALA A 393 29.70 -14.62 -38.41
C ALA A 393 29.34 -14.19 -39.83
N LEU A 394 29.20 -12.88 -40.10
CA LEU A 394 28.94 -12.36 -41.43
C LEU A 394 30.16 -12.48 -42.33
N LEU A 395 31.39 -12.28 -41.82
CA LEU A 395 32.63 -12.45 -42.56
C LEU A 395 32.87 -13.90 -42.97
N LEU A 396 32.54 -14.88 -42.11
CA LEU A 396 32.63 -16.30 -42.44
C LEU A 396 31.62 -16.75 -43.50
N LEU A 397 30.45 -16.14 -43.55
CA LEU A 397 29.43 -16.40 -44.60
C LEU A 397 29.83 -15.80 -45.98
N VAL A 398 30.54 -14.68 -46.02
CA VAL A 398 31.00 -14.06 -47.23
C VAL A 398 32.25 -14.77 -47.82
N VAL A 399 33.14 -15.27 -46.98
CA VAL A 399 34.32 -16.06 -47.40
C VAL A 399 33.92 -17.46 -47.87
N GLY A 400 32.90 -18.09 -47.26
CA GLY A 400 32.41 -19.41 -47.69
C GLY A 400 31.74 -19.45 -49.06
N ARG A 401 31.26 -18.30 -49.58
CA ARG A 401 30.64 -18.19 -50.91
C ARG A 401 31.64 -17.98 -52.06
N ARG A 402 32.90 -17.75 -51.79
CA ARG A 402 33.96 -17.55 -52.83
C ARG A 402 34.72 -18.81 -53.18
N TRP A 403 34.39 -19.97 -52.68
CA TRP A 403 35.04 -21.27 -52.95
C TRP A 403 34.12 -22.29 -53.66
N GLN A 404 33.05 -21.84 -54.29
CA GLN A 404 32.13 -22.70 -55.08
C GLN A 404 31.92 -22.22 -56.52
N ASP A 405 32.92 -21.51 -57.11
CA ASP A 405 33.01 -21.30 -58.57
C ASP A 405 34.33 -21.83 -59.10
#